data_5048e0855bb778a2cfa16b8491aa497c
#
_entry.id   5048e0855bb778a2cfa16b8491aa497c
#
_cell.length_a   1.000
_cell.length_b   1.000
_cell.length_c   1.000
_cell.angle_alpha   90.00
_cell.angle_beta   90.00
_cell.angle_gamma   90.00
#
_symmetry.space_group_name_H-M   'P 1'
#
loop_
_entity.id
_entity.type
_entity.pdbx_description
1 polymer ?
#
loop_
_entity_poly.entity_id
_entity_poly.type
_entity_poly.pdbx_seq_one_letter_code
_entity_poly.pdbx_strand_id
1 'polypeptide(L)'
;ADISSGVNATDGKILGTAVKADMTVTFGSLKRGMMLFPGAAYSGEIKVKDIGFPQKAVESVSPKAYILEKSDLCNLLPQRKMRTNKGSYGRVLVVAGCDTMCGACYFSAAAAYRSGCGLVRILTAKENMQVLKTKLPEAIIGSYDEEFEEGIDFTPKKEVEGAINW
;
A
#
# COMPACT_ATOMS: atom_id res chain seq x y z
N ALA A 1 14.26 12.62 -24.24
CA ALA A 1 13.71 13.84 -23.63
C ALA A 1 13.48 13.58 -22.14
N ASP A 2 13.60 14.60 -21.33
CA ASP A 2 13.43 14.51 -19.86
C ASP A 2 12.01 14.10 -19.44
N ILE A 3 11.03 14.46 -20.25
CA ILE A 3 9.64 14.02 -20.17
C ILE A 3 9.01 14.07 -21.58
N SER A 4 8.03 13.23 -21.86
CA SER A 4 7.30 13.25 -23.12
C SER A 4 6.63 14.61 -23.35
N SER A 5 6.87 15.22 -24.53
CA SER A 5 6.23 16.50 -24.89
C SER A 5 4.71 16.40 -24.79
N GLY A 6 4.09 17.40 -24.18
CA GLY A 6 2.65 17.46 -23.93
C GLY A 6 2.19 16.79 -22.63
N VAL A 7 3.07 16.15 -21.87
CA VAL A 7 2.77 15.59 -20.54
C VAL A 7 3.17 16.59 -19.46
N ASN A 8 2.24 16.90 -18.56
CA ASN A 8 2.53 17.74 -17.38
C ASN A 8 3.38 16.96 -16.37
N ALA A 9 4.54 17.48 -16.02
CA ALA A 9 5.50 16.84 -15.11
C ALA A 9 4.99 16.70 -13.68
N THR A 10 4.02 17.50 -13.26
CA THR A 10 3.52 17.53 -11.88
C THR A 10 2.37 16.56 -11.64
N ASP A 11 1.40 16.49 -12.56
CA ASP A 11 0.14 15.75 -12.36
C ASP A 11 -0.15 14.70 -13.44
N GLY A 12 0.68 14.63 -14.49
CA GLY A 12 0.55 13.67 -15.59
C GLY A 12 -0.57 13.97 -16.58
N LYS A 13 -1.22 15.12 -16.50
CA LYS A 13 -2.25 15.51 -17.48
C LYS A 13 -1.65 15.73 -18.84
N ILE A 14 -2.43 15.43 -19.87
CA ILE A 14 -2.08 15.72 -21.26
C ILE A 14 -2.50 17.16 -21.58
N LEU A 15 -1.54 17.97 -22.03
CA LEU A 15 -1.73 19.37 -22.38
C LEU A 15 -2.08 19.49 -23.88
N GLY A 16 -3.31 19.14 -24.22
CA GLY A 16 -3.77 19.07 -25.61
C GLY A 16 -3.34 17.78 -26.28
N THR A 17 -2.17 17.75 -26.93
CA THR A 17 -1.59 16.57 -27.58
C THR A 17 -0.27 16.19 -26.90
N ALA A 18 -0.01 14.88 -26.74
CA ALA A 18 1.25 14.41 -26.18
C ALA A 18 1.90 13.34 -27.07
N VAL A 19 3.21 13.31 -27.06
CA VAL A 19 4.01 12.28 -27.72
C VAL A 19 3.98 11.01 -26.84
N LYS A 20 3.57 9.89 -27.44
CA LYS A 20 3.68 8.57 -26.79
C LYS A 20 5.08 8.02 -27.07
N ALA A 21 5.91 7.97 -26.03
CA ALA A 21 7.27 7.49 -26.13
C ALA A 21 7.35 5.99 -25.87
N ASP A 22 8.26 5.29 -26.55
CA ASP A 22 8.64 3.92 -26.21
C ASP A 22 9.60 3.91 -25.03
N MET A 23 10.45 4.96 -24.92
CA MET A 23 11.39 5.15 -23.83
C MET A 23 11.54 6.63 -23.50
N THR A 24 11.59 6.94 -22.20
CA THR A 24 11.90 8.28 -21.69
C THR A 24 13.15 8.23 -20.84
N VAL A 25 14.16 9.05 -21.20
CA VAL A 25 15.35 9.27 -20.36
C VAL A 25 15.14 10.54 -19.58
N THR A 26 15.00 10.43 -18.27
CA THR A 26 14.79 11.56 -17.36
C THR A 26 16.05 11.83 -16.53
N PHE A 27 16.27 13.08 -16.17
CA PHE A 27 17.49 13.55 -15.54
C PHE A 27 17.32 13.78 -14.03
N GLY A 28 18.28 13.29 -13.24
CA GLY A 28 18.37 13.45 -11.79
C GLY A 28 17.32 12.67 -11.02
N SER A 29 16.04 12.92 -11.24
CA SER A 29 14.95 12.23 -10.56
C SER A 29 13.74 12.03 -11.46
N LEU A 30 12.90 11.05 -11.10
CA LEU A 30 11.59 10.84 -11.72
C LEU A 30 10.69 12.06 -11.52
N LYS A 31 9.95 12.43 -12.56
CA LYS A 31 8.90 13.44 -12.44
C LYS A 31 7.58 12.73 -12.09
N ARG A 32 6.85 13.30 -11.17
CA ARG A 32 5.61 12.71 -10.66
C ARG A 32 4.61 12.41 -11.78
N GLY A 33 4.49 13.30 -12.76
CA GLY A 33 3.59 13.14 -13.89
C GLY A 33 3.90 11.96 -14.82
N MET A 34 5.13 11.42 -14.78
CA MET A 34 5.49 10.20 -15.51
C MET A 34 4.97 8.92 -14.85
N MET A 35 4.60 9.00 -13.58
CA MET A 35 4.12 7.88 -12.77
C MET A 35 2.62 7.90 -12.56
N LEU A 36 1.96 9.03 -12.87
CA LEU A 36 0.51 9.21 -12.73
C LEU A 36 -0.17 9.11 -14.08
N PHE A 37 -1.34 8.46 -14.13
CA PHE A 37 -2.15 8.44 -15.34
C PHE A 37 -2.81 9.80 -15.59
N PRO A 38 -2.96 10.22 -16.88
CA PRO A 38 -2.60 9.49 -18.10
C PRO A 38 -1.10 9.54 -18.50
N GLY A 39 -0.28 10.40 -17.92
CA GLY A 39 1.13 10.62 -18.30
C GLY A 39 1.99 9.35 -18.27
N ALA A 40 1.73 8.44 -17.34
CA ALA A 40 2.42 7.15 -17.26
C ALA A 40 2.25 6.32 -18.56
N ALA A 41 1.08 6.38 -19.19
CA ALA A 41 0.83 5.68 -20.45
C ALA A 41 1.59 6.27 -21.67
N TYR A 42 2.12 7.47 -21.53
CA TYR A 42 2.88 8.17 -22.56
C TYR A 42 4.39 8.15 -22.34
N SER A 43 4.85 7.67 -21.18
CA SER A 43 6.27 7.72 -20.78
C SER A 43 7.09 6.53 -21.29
N GLY A 44 6.46 5.40 -21.60
CA GLY A 44 7.17 4.18 -22.00
C GLY A 44 8.12 3.65 -20.93
N GLU A 45 9.22 3.01 -21.32
CA GLU A 45 10.28 2.60 -20.40
C GLU A 45 11.01 3.84 -19.87
N ILE A 46 11.05 4.02 -18.53
CA ILE A 46 11.67 5.19 -17.94
C ILE A 46 13.07 4.85 -17.44
N LYS A 47 14.07 5.61 -17.88
CA LYS A 47 15.46 5.52 -17.42
C LYS A 47 15.88 6.81 -16.75
N VAL A 48 16.19 6.77 -15.46
CA VAL A 48 16.75 7.91 -14.75
C VAL A 48 18.26 7.98 -14.98
N LYS A 49 18.76 9.14 -15.36
CA LYS A 49 20.20 9.40 -15.54
C LYS A 49 20.64 10.50 -14.60
N ASP A 50 21.69 10.21 -13.86
CA ASP A 50 22.39 11.23 -13.09
C ASP A 50 23.13 12.18 -14.03
N ILE A 51 22.99 13.47 -13.79
CA ILE A 51 23.66 14.55 -14.50
C ILE A 51 24.50 15.44 -13.58
N GLY A 52 24.83 14.94 -12.37
CA GLY A 52 25.71 15.59 -11.43
C GLY A 52 25.05 16.70 -10.61
N PHE A 53 23.76 16.59 -10.26
CA PHE A 53 23.15 17.50 -9.30
C PHE A 53 23.85 17.40 -7.94
N PRO A 54 24.31 18.53 -7.35
CA PRO A 54 24.86 18.50 -6.00
C PRO A 54 23.84 17.98 -4.99
N GLN A 55 24.23 17.03 -4.16
CA GLN A 55 23.33 16.40 -3.19
C GLN A 55 22.66 17.42 -2.26
N LYS A 56 23.40 18.44 -1.83
CA LYS A 56 22.84 19.54 -1.02
C LYS A 56 21.70 20.29 -1.73
N ALA A 57 21.76 20.42 -3.05
CA ALA A 57 20.69 21.07 -3.82
C ALA A 57 19.45 20.16 -3.87
N VAL A 58 19.63 18.84 -4.03
CA VAL A 58 18.53 17.88 -4.01
C VAL A 58 17.83 17.85 -2.64
N GLU A 59 18.61 17.84 -1.55
CA GLU A 59 18.10 17.84 -0.18
C GLU A 59 17.32 19.13 0.15
N SER A 60 17.72 20.27 -0.43
CA SER A 60 17.03 21.55 -0.21
C SER A 60 15.64 21.65 -0.83
N VAL A 61 15.30 20.81 -1.79
CA VAL A 61 14.04 20.90 -2.54
C VAL A 61 12.85 20.28 -1.80
N SER A 62 13.04 19.52 -0.73
CA SER A 62 11.98 18.86 0.04
C SER A 62 11.00 18.07 -0.88
N PRO A 63 11.35 16.90 -1.37
CA PRO A 63 10.52 16.15 -2.30
C PRO A 63 9.15 15.83 -1.71
N LYS A 64 8.08 16.01 -2.50
CA LYS A 64 6.68 15.80 -2.07
C LYS A 64 6.19 14.36 -2.30
N ALA A 65 6.97 13.53 -2.97
CA ALA A 65 6.63 12.14 -3.28
C ALA A 65 7.90 11.30 -3.34
N TYR A 66 7.77 10.05 -2.92
CA TYR A 66 8.86 9.08 -2.92
C TYR A 66 8.40 7.81 -3.63
N ILE A 67 9.32 7.12 -4.27
CA ILE A 67 9.12 5.77 -4.80
C ILE A 67 9.98 4.84 -3.96
N LEU A 68 9.38 3.74 -3.52
CA LEU A 68 10.12 2.69 -2.82
C LEU A 68 10.89 1.84 -3.84
N GLU A 69 12.18 1.71 -3.63
CA GLU A 69 13.04 0.81 -4.36
C GLU A 69 13.26 -0.50 -3.59
N LYS A 70 13.80 -1.50 -4.26
CA LYS A 70 14.07 -2.81 -3.64
C LYS A 70 15.04 -2.70 -2.45
N SER A 71 15.99 -1.77 -2.50
CA SER A 71 16.91 -1.44 -1.43
C SER A 71 16.21 -0.93 -0.17
N ASP A 72 15.16 -0.12 -0.33
CA ASP A 72 14.41 0.43 0.79
C ASP A 72 13.67 -0.66 1.55
N LEU A 73 13.12 -1.66 0.84
CA LEU A 73 12.43 -2.79 1.45
C LEU A 73 13.34 -3.58 2.39
N CYS A 74 14.61 -3.74 2.05
CA CYS A 74 15.57 -4.44 2.91
C CYS A 74 15.79 -3.72 4.25
N ASN A 75 15.68 -2.39 4.25
CA ASN A 75 15.84 -1.56 5.45
C ASN A 75 14.55 -1.46 6.28
N LEU A 76 13.39 -1.61 5.65
CA LEU A 76 12.08 -1.55 6.31
C LEU A 76 11.71 -2.87 7.01
N LEU A 77 12.19 -3.99 6.51
CA LEU A 77 11.88 -5.30 7.10
C LEU A 77 12.74 -5.54 8.35
N PRO A 78 12.14 -5.80 9.52
CA PRO A 78 12.89 -6.09 10.74
C PRO A 78 13.66 -7.40 10.61
N GLN A 79 14.94 -7.39 10.99
CA GLN A 79 15.72 -8.61 11.06
C GLN A 79 15.20 -9.51 12.19
N ARG A 80 14.93 -10.78 11.88
CA ARG A 80 14.49 -11.76 12.86
C ARG A 80 15.65 -12.19 13.76
N LYS A 81 15.48 -11.97 15.07
CA LYS A 81 16.46 -12.39 16.10
C LYS A 81 16.18 -13.81 16.54
N MET A 82 17.20 -14.54 17.03
CA MET A 82 17.07 -15.94 17.47
C MET A 82 16.11 -16.11 18.68
N ARG A 83 16.08 -15.16 19.61
CA ARG A 83 15.18 -15.18 20.77
C ARG A 83 14.03 -14.20 20.59
N THR A 84 12.97 -14.64 19.92
CA THR A 84 11.75 -13.86 19.72
C THR A 84 10.53 -14.75 19.73
N ASN A 85 9.37 -14.16 19.98
CA ASN A 85 8.08 -14.81 19.87
C ASN A 85 7.19 -14.07 18.85
N LYS A 86 6.01 -14.61 18.58
CA LYS A 86 5.06 -14.01 17.64
C LYS A 86 4.69 -12.56 18.00
N GLY A 87 4.64 -12.18 19.26
CA GLY A 87 4.36 -10.81 19.68
C GLY A 87 5.47 -9.80 19.36
N SER A 88 6.70 -10.27 19.07
CA SER A 88 7.85 -9.39 18.74
C SER A 88 7.79 -8.80 17.34
N TYR A 89 6.90 -9.28 16.46
CA TYR A 89 6.82 -8.88 15.05
C TYR A 89 5.53 -8.12 14.71
N GLY A 90 4.97 -7.48 15.71
CA GLY A 90 3.80 -6.62 15.55
C GLY A 90 2.48 -7.39 15.46
N ARG A 91 1.41 -6.63 15.56
CA ARG A 91 0.03 -7.07 15.51
C ARG A 91 -0.71 -6.29 14.45
N VAL A 92 -1.52 -6.96 13.65
CA VAL A 92 -2.34 -6.33 12.61
C VAL A 92 -3.80 -6.66 12.86
N LEU A 93 -4.63 -5.64 12.92
CA LEU A 93 -6.08 -5.77 12.90
C LEU A 93 -6.57 -5.53 11.47
N VAL A 94 -7.32 -6.47 10.93
CA VAL A 94 -8.01 -6.39 9.66
C VAL A 94 -9.51 -6.30 9.91
N VAL A 95 -10.13 -5.19 9.57
CA VAL A 95 -11.59 -5.01 9.62
C VAL A 95 -12.07 -4.97 8.18
N ALA A 96 -12.64 -6.06 7.68
CA ALA A 96 -12.98 -6.19 6.27
C ALA A 96 -13.92 -7.38 6.01
N GLY A 97 -14.50 -7.40 4.81
CA GLY A 97 -15.45 -8.44 4.39
C GLY A 97 -16.88 -8.08 4.74
N CYS A 98 -17.82 -8.56 3.96
CA CYS A 98 -19.25 -8.51 4.24
C CYS A 98 -19.82 -9.92 4.12
N ASP A 99 -21.10 -10.10 4.39
CA ASP A 99 -21.80 -11.39 4.33
C ASP A 99 -21.55 -12.17 3.04
N THR A 100 -21.51 -11.47 1.91
CA THR A 100 -21.33 -12.05 0.57
C THR A 100 -19.87 -12.12 0.09
N MET A 101 -18.92 -11.43 0.77
CA MET A 101 -17.53 -11.32 0.31
C MET A 101 -16.51 -11.45 1.43
N CYS A 102 -15.80 -12.58 1.48
CA CYS A 102 -14.69 -12.81 2.42
C CYS A 102 -13.28 -12.52 1.84
N GLY A 103 -13.17 -12.30 0.53
CA GLY A 103 -11.87 -12.20 -0.15
C GLY A 103 -10.99 -11.08 0.38
N ALA A 104 -11.54 -9.89 0.63
CA ALA A 104 -10.79 -8.74 1.11
C ALA A 104 -10.10 -9.02 2.46
N CYS A 105 -10.82 -9.59 3.43
CA CYS A 105 -10.25 -9.93 4.73
C CYS A 105 -9.22 -11.06 4.62
N TYR A 106 -9.47 -12.07 3.80
CA TYR A 106 -8.52 -13.17 3.57
C TYR A 106 -7.20 -12.66 2.98
N PHE A 107 -7.26 -11.90 1.88
CA PHE A 107 -6.04 -11.43 1.21
C PHE A 107 -5.25 -10.43 2.06
N SER A 108 -5.92 -9.53 2.77
CA SER A 108 -5.26 -8.58 3.66
C SER A 108 -4.55 -9.29 4.81
N ALA A 109 -5.19 -10.25 5.46
CA ALA A 109 -4.61 -11.02 6.54
C ALA A 109 -3.47 -11.93 6.08
N ALA A 110 -3.64 -12.60 4.93
CA ALA A 110 -2.60 -13.42 4.33
C ALA A 110 -1.38 -12.60 3.92
N ALA A 111 -1.59 -11.39 3.39
CA ALA A 111 -0.51 -10.46 3.08
C ALA A 111 0.24 -10.01 4.34
N ALA A 112 -0.47 -9.70 5.44
CA ALA A 112 0.15 -9.35 6.72
C ALA A 112 1.06 -10.47 7.24
N TYR A 113 0.61 -11.73 7.21
CA TYR A 113 1.46 -12.86 7.60
C TYR A 113 2.66 -13.04 6.67
N ARG A 114 2.48 -12.92 5.36
CA ARG A 114 3.58 -13.00 4.38
C ARG A 114 4.60 -11.88 4.53
N SER A 115 4.16 -10.70 4.98
CA SER A 115 5.05 -9.58 5.31
C SER A 115 5.78 -9.77 6.63
N GLY A 116 5.49 -10.84 7.38
CA GLY A 116 6.21 -11.21 8.61
C GLY A 116 5.55 -10.75 9.90
N CYS A 117 4.30 -10.29 9.86
CA CYS A 117 3.53 -9.96 11.05
C CYS A 117 3.42 -11.17 12.00
N GLY A 118 3.55 -10.92 13.30
CA GLY A 118 3.53 -11.98 14.30
C GLY A 118 2.13 -12.43 14.70
N LEU A 119 1.16 -11.53 14.70
CA LEU A 119 -0.23 -11.79 15.07
C LEU A 119 -1.17 -11.02 14.16
N VAL A 120 -2.20 -11.70 13.66
CA VAL A 120 -3.27 -11.06 12.87
C VAL A 120 -4.62 -11.37 13.52
N ARG A 121 -5.39 -10.32 13.75
CA ARG A 121 -6.79 -10.41 14.15
C ARG A 121 -7.65 -9.91 13.01
N ILE A 122 -8.72 -10.64 12.72
CA ILE A 122 -9.70 -10.31 11.69
C ILE A 122 -11.04 -10.06 12.36
N LEU A 123 -11.66 -8.92 12.05
CA LEU A 123 -13.07 -8.67 12.30
C LEU A 123 -13.81 -8.65 10.96
N THR A 124 -14.84 -9.47 10.83
CA THR A 124 -15.57 -9.68 9.59
C THR A 124 -17.03 -10.04 9.87
N ALA A 125 -17.85 -10.16 8.84
CA ALA A 125 -19.20 -10.68 8.94
C ALA A 125 -19.18 -12.15 9.43
N LYS A 126 -20.19 -12.53 10.20
CA LYS A 126 -20.30 -13.87 10.85
C LYS A 126 -20.20 -15.02 9.84
N GLU A 127 -20.76 -14.84 8.66
CA GLU A 127 -20.79 -15.82 7.55
C GLU A 127 -19.40 -16.18 7.06
N ASN A 128 -18.45 -15.25 7.16
CA ASN A 128 -17.07 -15.44 6.69
C ASN A 128 -16.21 -16.25 7.67
N MET A 129 -16.60 -16.34 8.94
CA MET A 129 -15.75 -16.90 10.00
C MET A 129 -15.32 -18.34 9.71
N GLN A 130 -16.23 -19.18 9.24
CA GLN A 130 -15.94 -20.60 8.99
C GLN A 130 -14.91 -20.77 7.86
N VAL A 131 -15.08 -20.01 6.78
CA VAL A 131 -14.14 -20.04 5.64
C VAL A 131 -12.76 -19.54 6.07
N LEU A 132 -12.70 -18.46 6.84
CA LEU A 132 -11.45 -17.88 7.30
C LEU A 132 -10.73 -18.79 8.30
N LYS A 133 -11.44 -19.43 9.24
CA LYS A 133 -10.87 -20.41 10.16
C LYS A 133 -10.23 -21.59 9.41
N THR A 134 -10.78 -21.96 8.29
CA THR A 134 -10.23 -23.03 7.45
C THR A 134 -9.02 -22.58 6.64
N LYS A 135 -9.04 -21.34 6.13
CA LYS A 135 -8.00 -20.80 5.23
C LYS A 135 -6.83 -20.17 5.96
N LEU A 136 -7.05 -19.64 7.16
CA LEU A 136 -6.07 -18.95 8.01
C LEU A 136 -6.24 -19.39 9.47
N PRO A 137 -5.94 -20.66 9.79
CA PRO A 137 -6.15 -21.20 11.14
C PRO A 137 -5.29 -20.51 12.20
N GLU A 138 -4.22 -19.84 11.81
CA GLU A 138 -3.35 -19.06 12.69
C GLU A 138 -3.91 -17.68 13.06
N ALA A 139 -4.94 -17.19 12.36
CA ALA A 139 -5.53 -15.88 12.64
C ALA A 139 -6.55 -15.93 13.79
N ILE A 140 -6.62 -14.85 14.55
CA ILE A 140 -7.68 -14.64 15.53
C ILE A 140 -8.88 -14.02 14.81
N ILE A 141 -10.01 -14.73 14.75
CA ILE A 141 -11.15 -14.32 13.95
C ILE A 141 -12.34 -14.04 14.88
N GLY A 142 -12.88 -12.83 14.75
CA GLY A 142 -14.12 -12.37 15.39
C GLY A 142 -15.11 -11.85 14.35
N SER A 143 -16.39 -11.76 14.75
CA SER A 143 -17.42 -11.09 13.96
C SER A 143 -17.76 -9.75 14.57
N TYR A 144 -18.22 -8.82 13.74
CA TYR A 144 -18.98 -7.66 14.17
C TYR A 144 -20.47 -7.97 14.00
N ASP A 145 -21.29 -7.53 14.95
CA ASP A 145 -22.73 -7.70 14.82
C ASP A 145 -23.26 -6.77 13.75
N GLU A 146 -24.05 -7.34 12.83
CA GLU A 146 -24.66 -6.63 11.70
C GLU A 146 -25.98 -5.94 12.11
N GLU A 147 -25.95 -5.09 13.09
CA GLU A 147 -27.01 -4.08 13.22
C GLU A 147 -26.57 -2.79 12.51
N PHE A 148 -26.51 -2.84 11.19
CA PHE A 148 -26.51 -1.63 10.37
C PHE A 148 -27.96 -1.23 10.11
N GLU A 149 -28.52 -0.39 10.97
CA GLU A 149 -29.62 0.47 10.55
C GLU A 149 -29.12 1.40 9.43
N GLU A 150 -29.98 1.63 8.44
CA GLU A 150 -29.69 2.43 7.25
C GLU A 150 -29.12 3.82 7.60
N GLY A 151 -27.83 3.97 7.43
CA GLY A 151 -27.08 5.19 7.62
C GLY A 151 -25.63 4.86 7.91
N ILE A 152 -24.73 5.24 6.99
CA ILE A 152 -23.29 5.04 7.17
C ILE A 152 -22.80 5.97 8.28
N ASP A 153 -23.00 5.58 9.52
CA ASP A 153 -22.33 6.19 10.66
C ASP A 153 -21.17 5.28 11.08
N PHE A 154 -19.95 5.67 10.73
CA PHE A 154 -18.72 5.01 11.12
C PHE A 154 -18.37 5.27 12.59
N THR A 155 -19.31 5.17 13.48
CA THR A 155 -18.99 5.14 14.90
C THR A 155 -18.41 3.75 15.22
N PRO A 156 -17.18 3.64 15.69
CA PRO A 156 -16.59 2.34 16.02
C PRO A 156 -17.46 1.65 17.07
N LYS A 157 -18.01 0.49 16.73
CA LYS A 157 -18.73 -0.34 17.70
C LYS A 157 -17.75 -0.82 18.77
N LYS A 158 -18.25 -1.18 19.95
CA LYS A 158 -17.45 -1.71 21.08
C LYS A 158 -16.52 -2.86 20.68
N GLU A 159 -16.94 -3.68 19.71
CA GLU A 159 -16.15 -4.79 19.19
C GLU A 159 -14.88 -4.32 18.46
N VAL A 160 -14.98 -3.23 17.68
CA VAL A 160 -13.83 -2.62 17.00
C VAL A 160 -12.92 -1.96 18.02
N GLU A 161 -13.46 -1.22 18.97
CA GLU A 161 -12.68 -0.62 20.07
C GLU A 161 -11.97 -1.67 20.92
N GLY A 162 -12.65 -2.75 21.29
CA GLY A 162 -12.05 -3.87 21.99
C GLY A 162 -11.00 -4.62 21.17
N ALA A 163 -11.13 -4.58 19.83
CA ALA A 163 -10.13 -5.17 18.94
C ALA A 163 -8.89 -4.30 18.76
N ILE A 164 -9.04 -2.96 18.80
CA ILE A 164 -7.91 -2.02 18.72
C ILE A 164 -7.03 -2.11 19.98
N ASN A 165 -7.63 -2.31 21.14
CA ASN A 165 -6.93 -2.42 22.41
C ASN A 165 -6.35 -3.83 22.72
N TRP A 166 -6.35 -4.71 21.74
CA TRP A 166 -5.87 -6.10 21.82
C TRP A 166 -4.34 -6.26 21.78
#